data_11399938bbaedf5897b12aa808271cf4
#
_entry.id   11399938bbaedf5897b12aa808271cf4
#
_cell.length_a   1.000
_cell.length_b   1.000
_cell.length_c   1.000
_cell.angle_alpha   90.00
_cell.angle_beta   90.00
_cell.angle_gamma   90.00
#
_symmetry.space_group_name_H-M   'P 1'
#
loop_
_entity.id
_entity.type
_entity.pdbx_description
1 polymer ?
#
loop_
_entity_poly.entity_id
_entity_poly.type
_entity_poly.pdbx_seq_one_letter_code
_entity_poly.pdbx_strand_id
1 'polypeptide(L)'
;MFALVCGQNPEHLWAPGGLTLPCCQRCTGLYAGAAGALLLHSFCPPPPTAGWKWLHGMFLLQMVPFGFHWLPQGPVLRTVTGVLFAFGVVAYLWLIPAARRSSATAPSPAIPKPGEFNTSEASALHTKTTARCYLLGVAATLVFVPVAAGWGGRFGFFALSGLAALGAVVLAMLAVANIGLGLAALHRRLFRSKPTAPA
;
A
#
# COMPACT_ATOMS: atom_id res chain seq x y z
N MET A 1 -19.95 -6.05 -7.23
CA MET A 1 -18.58 -6.43 -6.86
C MET A 1 -18.26 -6.08 -5.40
N PHE A 2 -18.47 -4.84 -4.96
CA PHE A 2 -18.17 -4.44 -3.57
C PHE A 2 -18.99 -5.13 -2.50
N ALA A 3 -20.23 -5.53 -2.78
CA ALA A 3 -21.12 -6.23 -1.85
C ALA A 3 -20.57 -7.58 -1.33
N LEU A 4 -19.66 -8.22 -2.07
CA LEU A 4 -19.02 -9.47 -1.64
C LEU A 4 -18.00 -9.30 -0.52
N VAL A 5 -17.45 -8.07 -0.37
CA VAL A 5 -16.35 -7.78 0.56
C VAL A 5 -16.76 -6.77 1.63
N CYS A 6 -17.81 -5.99 1.36
CA CYS A 6 -18.29 -4.91 2.22
C CYS A 6 -19.74 -5.18 2.61
N GLY A 7 -20.03 -5.26 3.91
CA GLY A 7 -21.38 -5.46 4.44
C GLY A 7 -22.38 -4.33 4.14
N GLN A 8 -21.94 -3.26 3.47
CA GLN A 8 -22.74 -2.12 2.96
C GLN A 8 -23.83 -1.63 3.93
N ASN A 9 -23.53 -1.58 5.25
CA ASN A 9 -24.46 -1.02 6.22
C ASN A 9 -24.77 0.43 5.86
N PRO A 10 -26.04 0.84 5.63
CA PRO A 10 -26.43 2.16 5.21
C PRO A 10 -25.93 3.29 6.12
N GLU A 11 -25.87 3.05 7.43
CA GLU A 11 -25.37 4.02 8.41
C GLU A 11 -23.86 4.31 8.27
N HIS A 12 -23.14 3.46 7.55
CA HIS A 12 -21.70 3.53 7.37
C HIS A 12 -21.30 3.87 5.94
N LEU A 13 -22.22 4.38 5.13
CA LEU A 13 -21.95 4.85 3.78
C LEU A 13 -21.67 6.36 3.76
N TRP A 14 -20.83 6.79 2.84
CA TRP A 14 -20.73 8.20 2.48
C TRP A 14 -21.74 8.52 1.38
N ALA A 15 -22.31 9.74 1.44
CA ALA A 15 -23.25 10.22 0.43
C ALA A 15 -22.87 11.63 -0.06
N PRO A 16 -21.70 11.83 -0.69
CA PRO A 16 -21.30 13.14 -1.20
C PRO A 16 -22.26 13.63 -2.29
N GLY A 17 -22.81 14.84 -2.10
CA GLY A 17 -23.80 15.41 -3.01
C GLY A 17 -25.12 14.64 -3.10
N GLY A 18 -25.47 13.86 -2.07
CA GLY A 18 -26.67 13.02 -2.03
C GLY A 18 -26.56 11.69 -2.78
N LEU A 19 -25.41 11.39 -3.37
CA LEU A 19 -25.14 10.14 -4.07
C LEU A 19 -24.39 9.17 -3.15
N THR A 20 -24.99 8.03 -2.83
CA THR A 20 -24.38 7.04 -1.93
C THR A 20 -23.24 6.31 -2.62
N LEU A 21 -22.06 6.29 -1.96
CA LEU A 21 -20.92 5.52 -2.45
C LEU A 21 -21.19 4.01 -2.41
N PRO A 22 -20.61 3.23 -3.34
CA PRO A 22 -20.86 1.78 -3.45
C PRO A 22 -20.20 0.94 -2.36
N CYS A 23 -19.46 1.54 -1.44
CA CYS A 23 -18.76 0.87 -0.35
C CYS A 23 -18.79 1.70 0.94
N CYS A 24 -18.65 1.03 2.08
CA CYS A 24 -18.68 1.69 3.39
C CYS A 24 -17.47 2.62 3.58
N GLN A 25 -17.56 3.53 4.56
CA GLN A 25 -16.55 4.54 4.88
C GLN A 25 -15.13 3.97 4.97
N ARG A 26 -14.95 2.82 5.62
CA ARG A 26 -13.65 2.15 5.75
C ARG A 26 -13.17 1.59 4.41
N CYS A 27 -14.04 0.94 3.65
CA CYS A 27 -13.69 0.42 2.33
C CYS A 27 -13.41 1.55 1.32
N THR A 28 -14.11 2.68 1.41
CA THR A 28 -13.78 3.88 0.65
C THR A 28 -12.34 4.32 0.93
N GLY A 29 -11.96 4.40 2.22
CA GLY A 29 -10.58 4.69 2.62
C GLY A 29 -9.59 3.65 2.13
N LEU A 30 -9.92 2.37 2.26
CA LEU A 30 -9.07 1.25 1.82
C LEU A 30 -8.79 1.32 0.31
N TYR A 31 -9.80 1.42 -0.52
CA TYR A 31 -9.61 1.38 -1.96
C TYR A 31 -9.01 2.69 -2.50
N ALA A 32 -9.50 3.86 -2.06
CA ALA A 32 -8.90 5.13 -2.44
C ALA A 32 -7.45 5.25 -1.94
N GLY A 33 -7.18 4.77 -0.72
CA GLY A 33 -5.85 4.69 -0.15
C GLY A 33 -4.92 3.76 -0.92
N ALA A 34 -5.41 2.62 -1.43
CA ALA A 34 -4.62 1.71 -2.24
C ALA A 34 -4.20 2.33 -3.59
N ALA A 35 -5.10 3.07 -4.24
CA ALA A 35 -4.77 3.84 -5.44
C ALA A 35 -3.69 4.90 -5.15
N GLY A 36 -3.86 5.69 -4.07
CA GLY A 36 -2.88 6.67 -3.62
C GLY A 36 -1.54 6.04 -3.26
N ALA A 37 -1.55 4.92 -2.54
CA ALA A 37 -0.34 4.18 -2.18
C ALA A 37 0.42 3.66 -3.42
N LEU A 38 -0.28 3.14 -4.42
CA LEU A 38 0.34 2.71 -5.68
C LEU A 38 1.05 3.87 -6.37
N LEU A 39 0.37 5.02 -6.49
CA LEU A 39 0.95 6.21 -7.11
C LEU A 39 2.22 6.65 -6.36
N LEU A 40 2.16 6.73 -5.03
CA LEU A 40 3.30 7.12 -4.22
C LEU A 40 4.45 6.12 -4.28
N HIS A 41 4.18 4.82 -4.27
CA HIS A 41 5.23 3.81 -4.43
C HIS A 41 5.87 3.84 -5.83
N SER A 42 5.13 4.30 -6.84
CA SER A 42 5.66 4.42 -8.20
C SER A 42 6.55 5.65 -8.39
N PHE A 43 6.20 6.79 -7.78
CA PHE A 43 6.92 8.06 -7.96
C PHE A 43 7.86 8.42 -6.81
N CYS A 44 7.50 8.09 -5.58
CA CYS A 44 8.23 8.43 -4.35
C CYS A 44 8.34 7.18 -3.46
N PRO A 45 9.02 6.09 -3.89
CA PRO A 45 9.08 4.87 -3.12
C PRO A 45 9.73 5.11 -1.75
N PRO A 46 9.15 4.57 -0.66
CA PRO A 46 9.76 4.69 0.67
C PRO A 46 11.08 3.92 0.71
N PRO A 47 12.09 4.42 1.45
CA PRO A 47 13.36 3.73 1.58
C PRO A 47 13.17 2.35 2.26
N PRO A 48 13.89 1.30 1.83
CA PRO A 48 13.69 -0.08 2.32
C PRO A 48 14.32 -0.33 3.69
N THR A 49 14.25 0.64 4.61
CA THR A 49 14.82 0.54 5.96
C THR A 49 13.85 -0.14 6.94
N ALA A 50 14.41 -0.64 8.06
CA ALA A 50 13.61 -1.28 9.10
C ALA A 50 12.54 -0.34 9.67
N GLY A 51 12.85 0.95 9.87
CA GLY A 51 11.89 1.94 10.37
C GLY A 51 10.66 2.09 9.47
N TRP A 52 10.84 2.08 8.15
CA TRP A 52 9.72 2.14 7.21
C TRP A 52 8.87 0.86 7.22
N LYS A 53 9.49 -0.30 7.38
CA LYS A 53 8.76 -1.56 7.55
C LYS A 53 7.90 -1.52 8.82
N TRP A 54 8.47 -1.05 9.94
CA TRP A 54 7.74 -0.90 11.19
C TRP A 54 6.59 0.10 11.07
N LEU A 55 6.80 1.25 10.43
CA LEU A 55 5.74 2.24 10.19
C LEU A 55 4.55 1.61 9.45
N HIS A 56 4.81 0.91 8.35
CA HIS A 56 3.74 0.24 7.60
C HIS A 56 3.14 -0.94 8.37
N GLY A 57 3.92 -1.63 9.19
CA GLY A 57 3.43 -2.64 10.12
C GLY A 57 2.44 -2.06 11.15
N MET A 58 2.72 -0.88 11.69
CA MET A 58 1.79 -0.16 12.56
C MET A 58 0.50 0.26 11.83
N PHE A 59 0.59 0.61 10.54
CA PHE A 59 -0.59 0.88 9.71
C PHE A 59 -1.49 -0.36 9.54
N LEU A 60 -0.92 -1.55 9.54
CA LEU A 60 -1.70 -2.80 9.55
C LEU A 60 -2.25 -3.10 10.95
N LEU A 61 -1.41 -3.00 11.96
CA LEU A 61 -1.75 -3.39 13.34
C LEU A 61 -2.90 -2.55 13.92
N GLN A 62 -2.98 -1.26 13.57
CA GLN A 62 -4.07 -0.39 14.01
C GLN A 62 -5.45 -0.92 13.61
N MET A 63 -5.54 -1.77 12.56
CA MET A 63 -6.82 -2.35 12.17
C MET A 63 -7.36 -3.35 13.21
N VAL A 64 -6.52 -3.91 14.09
CA VAL A 64 -6.96 -4.84 15.14
C VAL A 64 -7.98 -4.16 16.07
N PRO A 65 -7.65 -3.09 16.83
CA PRO A 65 -8.62 -2.45 17.72
C PRO A 65 -9.78 -1.79 16.97
N PHE A 66 -9.52 -1.24 15.79
CA PHE A 66 -10.55 -0.57 15.00
C PHE A 66 -11.41 -1.55 14.19
N GLY A 67 -10.86 -2.66 13.72
CA GLY A 67 -11.58 -3.71 12.99
C GLY A 67 -12.55 -4.47 13.89
N PHE A 68 -12.13 -4.81 15.09
CA PHE A 68 -12.97 -5.48 16.10
C PHE A 68 -13.94 -4.55 16.85
N HIS A 69 -14.04 -3.27 16.45
CA HIS A 69 -14.94 -2.27 17.05
C HIS A 69 -14.74 -2.07 18.56
N TRP A 70 -13.51 -2.27 19.07
CA TRP A 70 -13.19 -2.00 20.47
C TRP A 70 -13.25 -0.52 20.82
N LEU A 71 -13.09 0.34 19.81
CA LEU A 71 -13.15 1.79 19.96
C LEU A 71 -14.30 2.36 19.12
N PRO A 72 -15.08 3.33 19.63
CA PRO A 72 -16.11 4.02 18.88
C PRO A 72 -15.47 4.81 17.73
N GLN A 73 -16.06 4.72 16.53
CA GLN A 73 -15.49 5.30 15.32
C GLN A 73 -16.53 6.11 14.57
N GLY A 74 -16.24 7.39 14.40
CA GLY A 74 -16.98 8.24 13.47
C GLY A 74 -16.57 7.98 12.00
N PRO A 75 -17.31 8.59 11.05
CA PRO A 75 -17.09 8.40 9.61
C PRO A 75 -15.66 8.70 9.14
N VAL A 76 -15.11 9.81 9.60
CA VAL A 76 -13.75 10.25 9.26
C VAL A 76 -12.71 9.25 9.74
N LEU A 77 -12.81 8.82 11.01
CA LEU A 77 -11.84 7.88 11.59
C LEU A 77 -11.87 6.53 10.88
N ARG A 78 -13.06 6.03 10.51
CA ARG A 78 -13.20 4.80 9.71
C ARG A 78 -12.50 4.93 8.35
N THR A 79 -12.65 6.06 7.70
CA THR A 79 -12.01 6.34 6.40
C THR A 79 -10.49 6.43 6.55
N VAL A 80 -10.00 7.18 7.54
CA VAL A 80 -8.56 7.33 7.82
C VAL A 80 -7.91 5.98 8.14
N THR A 81 -8.53 5.17 8.99
CA THR A 81 -8.01 3.82 9.32
C THR A 81 -7.99 2.91 8.09
N GLY A 82 -8.97 3.03 7.20
CA GLY A 82 -8.98 2.35 5.91
C GLY A 82 -7.82 2.77 5.01
N VAL A 83 -7.55 4.07 4.89
CA VAL A 83 -6.41 4.61 4.12
C VAL A 83 -5.08 4.11 4.66
N LEU A 84 -4.84 4.22 5.97
CA LEU A 84 -3.60 3.75 6.59
C LEU A 84 -3.40 2.25 6.37
N PHE A 85 -4.46 1.46 6.54
CA PHE A 85 -4.41 0.02 6.29
C PHE A 85 -4.02 -0.28 4.84
N ALA A 86 -4.58 0.45 3.86
CA ALA A 86 -4.22 0.31 2.45
C ALA A 86 -2.74 0.59 2.19
N PHE A 87 -2.19 1.65 2.78
CA PHE A 87 -0.76 1.95 2.69
C PHE A 87 0.10 0.82 3.24
N GLY A 88 -0.28 0.25 4.38
CA GLY A 88 0.37 -0.93 4.95
C GLY A 88 0.33 -2.13 4.00
N VAL A 89 -0.86 -2.50 3.51
CA VAL A 89 -1.06 -3.63 2.59
C VAL A 89 -0.24 -3.46 1.31
N VAL A 90 -0.36 -2.31 0.65
CA VAL A 90 0.36 -2.05 -0.61
C VAL A 90 1.87 -2.09 -0.39
N ALA A 91 2.40 -1.48 0.68
CA ALA A 91 3.81 -1.49 0.98
C ALA A 91 4.36 -2.92 1.14
N TYR A 92 3.69 -3.77 1.91
CA TYR A 92 4.15 -5.15 2.10
C TYR A 92 4.01 -6.00 0.84
N LEU A 93 2.90 -5.88 0.11
CA LEU A 93 2.71 -6.60 -1.15
C LEU A 93 3.66 -6.13 -2.25
N TRP A 94 4.08 -4.87 -2.23
CA TRP A 94 5.04 -4.30 -3.19
C TRP A 94 6.48 -4.63 -2.84
N LEU A 95 6.85 -4.55 -1.57
CA LEU A 95 8.23 -4.76 -1.10
C LEU A 95 8.73 -6.19 -1.31
N ILE A 96 7.87 -7.19 -1.20
CA ILE A 96 8.25 -8.60 -1.39
C ILE A 96 8.81 -8.86 -2.80
N PRO A 97 8.13 -8.44 -3.90
CA PRO A 97 8.67 -8.58 -5.26
C PRO A 97 9.90 -7.72 -5.52
N ALA A 98 9.98 -6.51 -4.95
CA ALA A 98 11.10 -5.59 -5.15
C ALA A 98 12.39 -6.12 -4.50
N ALA A 99 12.31 -6.61 -3.27
CA ALA A 99 13.45 -7.21 -2.57
C ALA A 99 14.01 -8.43 -3.33
N ARG A 100 13.15 -9.26 -3.91
CA ARG A 100 13.58 -10.41 -4.72
C ARG A 100 14.26 -10.01 -6.01
N ARG A 101 13.83 -8.93 -6.66
CA ARG A 101 14.48 -8.40 -7.87
C ARG A 101 15.88 -7.86 -7.56
N SER A 102 16.04 -7.10 -6.49
CA SER A 102 17.34 -6.55 -6.07
C SER A 102 18.36 -7.65 -5.74
N SER A 103 17.92 -8.75 -5.13
CA SER A 103 18.80 -9.89 -4.83
C SER A 103 19.23 -10.67 -6.07
N ALA A 104 18.44 -10.66 -7.14
CA ALA A 104 18.75 -11.34 -8.39
C ALA A 104 19.69 -10.54 -9.30
N THR A 105 19.77 -9.21 -9.12
CA THR A 105 20.53 -8.29 -9.96
C THR A 105 21.76 -7.72 -9.23
N ALA A 106 22.03 -8.14 -7.98
CA ALA A 106 23.18 -7.67 -7.24
C ALA A 106 24.46 -8.08 -7.98
N PRO A 107 25.22 -7.13 -8.58
CA PRO A 107 26.52 -7.44 -9.14
C PRO A 107 27.44 -7.94 -8.01
N SER A 108 28.29 -8.91 -8.33
CA SER A 108 29.38 -9.35 -7.47
C SER A 108 30.10 -8.13 -6.87
N PRO A 109 30.50 -8.16 -5.59
CA PRO A 109 31.11 -7.01 -4.94
C PRO A 109 32.33 -6.54 -5.75
N ALA A 110 32.12 -5.50 -6.55
CA ALA A 110 33.20 -4.84 -7.26
C ALA A 110 34.05 -4.10 -6.24
N ILE A 111 35.37 -4.28 -6.32
CA ILE A 111 36.37 -3.60 -5.49
C ILE A 111 36.16 -2.08 -5.66
N PRO A 112 35.98 -1.31 -4.56
CA PRO A 112 35.78 0.13 -4.62
C PRO A 112 36.96 0.80 -5.35
N LYS A 113 36.66 1.56 -6.41
CA LYS A 113 37.69 2.35 -7.09
C LYS A 113 38.10 3.55 -6.23
N PRO A 114 39.40 3.85 -6.07
CA PRO A 114 39.85 5.06 -5.38
C PRO A 114 39.37 6.31 -6.15
N GLY A 115 38.54 7.14 -5.54
CA GLY A 115 38.01 8.39 -6.13
C GLY A 115 36.49 8.57 -6.00
N GLU A 116 35.74 7.59 -5.45
CA GLU A 116 34.25 7.63 -5.35
C GLU A 116 33.71 8.32 -4.08
N PHE A 117 34.34 9.42 -3.64
CA PHE A 117 34.04 10.03 -2.34
C PHE A 117 32.74 10.87 -2.27
N ASN A 118 32.10 11.20 -3.38
CA ASN A 118 30.93 12.13 -3.39
C ASN A 118 29.56 11.45 -3.61
N THR A 119 29.49 10.14 -3.76
CA THR A 119 28.22 9.44 -4.02
C THR A 119 27.37 9.25 -2.76
N SER A 120 27.98 9.27 -1.58
CA SER A 120 27.31 9.04 -0.29
C SER A 120 26.36 10.20 0.11
N GLU A 121 26.77 11.45 -0.06
CA GLU A 121 25.95 12.61 0.31
C GLU A 121 24.78 12.82 -0.65
N ALA A 122 25.00 12.63 -1.94
CA ALA A 122 23.95 12.71 -2.95
C ALA A 122 22.89 11.62 -2.72
N SER A 123 23.31 10.41 -2.37
CA SER A 123 22.42 9.29 -2.01
C SER A 123 21.60 9.58 -0.75
N ALA A 124 22.22 10.15 0.29
CA ALA A 124 21.54 10.52 1.52
C ALA A 124 20.51 11.65 1.31
N LEU A 125 20.84 12.65 0.49
CA LEU A 125 19.92 13.74 0.15
C LEU A 125 18.72 13.23 -0.65
N HIS A 126 18.95 12.37 -1.65
CA HIS A 126 17.90 11.75 -2.44
C HIS A 126 16.95 10.94 -1.54
N THR A 127 17.48 10.15 -0.62
CA THR A 127 16.69 9.35 0.33
C THR A 127 15.82 10.22 1.23
N LYS A 128 16.35 11.34 1.75
CA LYS A 128 15.57 12.29 2.58
C LYS A 128 14.45 12.95 1.78
N THR A 129 14.70 13.35 0.55
CA THR A 129 13.72 14.00 -0.33
C THR A 129 12.59 13.03 -0.67
N THR A 130 12.92 11.79 -1.03
CA THR A 130 11.93 10.74 -1.33
C THR A 130 11.06 10.41 -0.12
N ALA A 131 11.68 10.32 1.07
CA ALA A 131 10.96 10.09 2.31
C ALA A 131 9.97 11.22 2.64
N ARG A 132 10.37 12.49 2.47
CA ARG A 132 9.48 13.65 2.66
C ARG A 132 8.34 13.65 1.65
N CYS A 133 8.62 13.42 0.37
CA CYS A 133 7.61 13.31 -0.67
C CYS A 133 6.57 12.23 -0.33
N TYR A 134 7.04 11.07 0.11
CA TYR A 134 6.16 9.97 0.52
C TYR A 134 5.26 10.35 1.70
N LEU A 135 5.83 10.91 2.78
CA LEU A 135 5.05 11.32 3.95
C LEU A 135 4.02 12.40 3.63
N LEU A 136 4.39 13.39 2.81
CA LEU A 136 3.46 14.42 2.36
C LEU A 136 2.33 13.84 1.52
N GLY A 137 2.63 12.87 0.65
CA GLY A 137 1.62 12.16 -0.13
C GLY A 137 0.68 11.31 0.72
N VAL A 138 1.19 10.64 1.76
CA VAL A 138 0.35 9.94 2.75
C VAL A 138 -0.57 10.95 3.45
N ALA A 139 -0.03 12.05 3.98
CA ALA A 139 -0.80 13.08 4.65
C ALA A 139 -1.87 13.70 3.72
N ALA A 140 -1.49 14.00 2.48
CA ALA A 140 -2.43 14.51 1.47
C ALA A 140 -3.58 13.53 1.21
N THR A 141 -3.29 12.23 1.10
CA THR A 141 -4.33 11.19 0.90
C THR A 141 -5.25 11.09 2.12
N LEU A 142 -4.68 11.16 3.34
CA LEU A 142 -5.43 11.11 4.60
C LEU A 142 -6.40 12.29 4.75
N VAL A 143 -6.05 13.45 4.23
CA VAL A 143 -6.92 14.64 4.22
C VAL A 143 -7.89 14.61 3.05
N PHE A 144 -7.40 14.32 1.85
CA PHE A 144 -8.20 14.37 0.62
C PHE A 144 -9.41 13.44 0.66
N VAL A 145 -9.22 12.17 1.07
CA VAL A 145 -10.30 11.17 1.01
C VAL A 145 -11.50 11.53 1.90
N PRO A 146 -11.35 11.85 3.19
CA PRO A 146 -12.49 12.25 4.01
C PRO A 146 -13.08 13.62 3.62
N VAL A 147 -12.26 14.56 3.14
CA VAL A 147 -12.75 15.88 2.66
C VAL A 147 -13.60 15.70 1.40
N ALA A 148 -13.12 14.93 0.42
CA ALA A 148 -13.88 14.63 -0.80
C ALA A 148 -15.17 13.86 -0.49
N ALA A 149 -15.16 12.97 0.51
CA ALA A 149 -16.33 12.22 0.94
C ALA A 149 -17.36 13.08 1.68
N GLY A 150 -16.91 14.02 2.53
CA GLY A 150 -17.81 14.87 3.33
C GLY A 150 -18.31 16.09 2.58
N TRP A 151 -17.43 16.78 1.84
CA TRP A 151 -17.73 18.10 1.25
C TRP A 151 -17.55 18.17 -0.27
N GLY A 152 -17.10 17.10 -0.92
CA GLY A 152 -16.80 17.11 -2.35
C GLY A 152 -18.02 17.13 -3.29
N GLY A 153 -19.23 17.06 -2.77
CA GLY A 153 -20.46 17.05 -3.57
C GLY A 153 -20.43 15.93 -4.63
N ARG A 154 -21.03 16.18 -5.80
CA ARG A 154 -21.04 15.23 -6.93
C ARG A 154 -19.61 14.94 -7.45
N PHE A 155 -18.73 15.93 -7.46
CA PHE A 155 -17.34 15.74 -7.83
C PHE A 155 -16.64 14.73 -6.88
N GLY A 156 -16.83 14.88 -5.57
CA GLY A 156 -16.32 13.93 -4.57
C GLY A 156 -16.84 12.51 -4.80
N PHE A 157 -18.12 12.35 -5.18
CA PHE A 157 -18.68 11.06 -5.53
C PHE A 157 -17.93 10.40 -6.70
N PHE A 158 -17.78 11.08 -7.82
CA PHE A 158 -17.12 10.52 -9.01
C PHE A 158 -15.63 10.27 -8.76
N ALA A 159 -14.93 11.21 -8.11
CA ALA A 159 -13.51 11.06 -7.79
C ALA A 159 -13.26 9.84 -6.88
N LEU A 160 -14.02 9.71 -5.79
CA LEU A 160 -13.86 8.59 -4.86
C LEU A 160 -14.32 7.26 -5.45
N SER A 161 -15.39 7.24 -6.25
CA SER A 161 -15.83 6.02 -6.95
C SER A 161 -14.78 5.54 -7.95
N GLY A 162 -14.17 6.44 -8.72
CA GLY A 162 -13.07 6.13 -9.63
C GLY A 162 -11.83 5.64 -8.90
N LEU A 163 -11.40 6.34 -7.84
CA LEU A 163 -10.28 5.91 -7.01
C LEU A 163 -10.54 4.57 -6.32
N ALA A 164 -11.77 4.34 -5.84
CA ALA A 164 -12.12 3.06 -5.22
C ALA A 164 -12.10 1.91 -6.24
N ALA A 165 -12.58 2.11 -7.44
CA ALA A 165 -12.51 1.12 -8.51
C ALA A 165 -11.05 0.81 -8.88
N LEU A 166 -10.23 1.84 -9.07
CA LEU A 166 -8.80 1.70 -9.35
C LEU A 166 -8.09 0.95 -8.23
N GLY A 167 -8.30 1.35 -6.98
CA GLY A 167 -7.68 0.71 -5.81
C GLY A 167 -8.09 -0.74 -5.62
N ALA A 168 -9.34 -1.10 -5.92
CA ALA A 168 -9.78 -2.49 -5.89
C ALA A 168 -9.05 -3.34 -6.93
N VAL A 169 -8.87 -2.82 -8.16
CA VAL A 169 -8.08 -3.47 -9.20
C VAL A 169 -6.62 -3.62 -8.77
N VAL A 170 -6.01 -2.57 -8.22
CA VAL A 170 -4.62 -2.59 -7.70
C VAL A 170 -4.43 -3.68 -6.66
N LEU A 171 -5.31 -3.75 -5.66
CA LEU A 171 -5.20 -4.76 -4.60
C LEU A 171 -5.37 -6.18 -5.16
N ALA A 172 -6.31 -6.38 -6.08
CA ALA A 172 -6.50 -7.67 -6.73
C ALA A 172 -5.26 -8.09 -7.53
N MET A 173 -4.69 -7.18 -8.33
CA MET A 173 -3.47 -7.45 -9.10
C MET A 173 -2.26 -7.75 -8.20
N LEU A 174 -2.07 -6.99 -7.13
CA LEU A 174 -1.00 -7.24 -6.17
C LEU A 174 -1.17 -8.58 -5.46
N ALA A 175 -2.39 -8.94 -5.07
CA ALA A 175 -2.69 -10.23 -4.46
C ALA A 175 -2.37 -11.38 -5.41
N VAL A 176 -2.85 -11.34 -6.65
CA VAL A 176 -2.59 -12.36 -7.67
C VAL A 176 -1.10 -12.49 -7.95
N ALA A 177 -0.39 -11.38 -8.12
CA ALA A 177 1.06 -11.38 -8.35
C ALA A 177 1.82 -12.03 -7.18
N ASN A 178 1.46 -11.72 -5.94
CA ASN A 178 2.12 -12.30 -4.76
C ASN A 178 1.80 -13.79 -4.58
N ILE A 179 0.57 -14.21 -4.85
CA ILE A 179 0.19 -15.64 -4.87
C ILE A 179 1.01 -16.38 -5.92
N GLY A 180 1.08 -15.87 -7.15
CA GLY A 180 1.86 -16.47 -8.23
C GLY A 180 3.34 -16.60 -7.88
N LEU A 181 3.95 -15.56 -7.29
CA LEU A 181 5.34 -15.61 -6.81
C LEU A 181 5.53 -16.62 -5.67
N GLY A 182 4.56 -16.73 -4.78
CA GLY A 182 4.56 -17.71 -3.69
C GLY A 182 4.51 -19.15 -4.21
N LEU A 183 3.60 -19.43 -5.12
CA LEU A 183 3.47 -20.74 -5.77
C LEU A 183 4.73 -21.12 -6.56
N ALA A 184 5.29 -20.18 -7.34
CA ALA A 184 6.54 -20.41 -8.07
C ALA A 184 7.74 -20.67 -7.15
N ALA A 185 7.78 -20.04 -5.97
CA ALA A 185 8.81 -20.29 -4.98
C ALA A 185 8.65 -21.67 -4.32
N LEU A 186 7.41 -22.07 -4.01
CA LEU A 186 7.09 -23.38 -3.46
C LEU A 186 7.44 -24.50 -4.44
N HIS A 187 7.01 -24.35 -5.70
CA HIS A 187 7.36 -25.30 -6.76
C HIS A 187 8.87 -25.49 -6.89
N ARG A 188 9.65 -24.40 -6.91
CA ARG A 188 11.12 -24.50 -6.96
C ARG A 188 11.71 -25.21 -5.75
N ARG A 189 11.16 -25.06 -4.54
CA ARG A 189 11.62 -25.78 -3.36
C ARG A 189 11.34 -27.27 -3.43
N LEU A 190 10.15 -27.66 -3.88
CA LEU A 190 9.75 -29.06 -3.96
C LEU A 190 10.51 -29.85 -5.03
N PHE A 191 10.84 -29.22 -6.16
CA PHE A 191 11.48 -29.89 -7.29
C PHE A 191 13.02 -29.74 -7.35
N ARG A 192 13.62 -28.85 -6.54
CA ARG A 192 15.08 -28.69 -6.46
C ARG A 192 15.78 -29.66 -5.51
N SER A 193 15.06 -30.51 -4.80
CA SER A 193 15.59 -31.37 -3.73
C SER A 193 16.01 -32.76 -4.20
N LYS A 194 16.44 -32.95 -5.46
CA LYS A 194 17.18 -34.17 -5.84
C LYS A 194 18.67 -33.82 -5.98
N PRO A 195 19.48 -34.05 -4.95
CA PRO A 195 20.93 -34.10 -5.16
C PRO A 195 21.20 -35.31 -6.08
N THR A 196 21.74 -35.03 -7.27
CA THR A 196 22.41 -36.11 -8.05
C THR A 196 23.53 -36.65 -7.18
N ALA A 197 23.37 -37.88 -6.71
CA ALA A 197 24.46 -38.59 -6.03
C ALA A 197 25.66 -38.64 -6.99
N PRO A 198 26.89 -38.31 -6.51
CA PRO A 198 28.07 -38.49 -7.33
C PRO A 198 28.29 -40.01 -7.56
N ALA A 199 28.50 -40.37 -8.83
CA ALA A 199 28.87 -41.70 -9.26
C ALA A 199 30.32 -41.97 -8.90
#